data_7edfb2bf911dd8a2e0b9abc0ecea6aa4
#
_entry.id   7edfb2bf911dd8a2e0b9abc0ecea6aa4
#
_cell.length_a   1.000
_cell.length_b   1.000
_cell.length_c   1.000
_cell.angle_alpha   90.00
_cell.angle_beta   90.00
_cell.angle_gamma   90.00
#
_symmetry.space_group_name_H-M   'P 1'
#
loop_
_entity.id
_entity.type
_entity.pdbx_description
1 polymer ?
#
loop_
_entity_poly.entity_id
_entity_poly.type
_entity_poly.pdbx_seq_one_letter_code
_entity_poly.pdbx_strand_id
1 'polypeptide(L)'
;MAISRAQLAKELEPGLNALFGLEYDRYEQEHSEIFEEETSDRAFEEEVMLSGFGTAPVKSEGGAISFDDAQETFTARYTHETIALAFSITEEAIEDNLYDRLASRYTRALARSMSQTKQIKAASILNNAFDTTFPVGDGAALCSAAHPSLSGNQRNLLSTAADLNETSLEQMMIDIAGFTDERGLKIAVRGMKLIIPKELQFIAERVINSNLRSGTADNDTNAMKSMGMLPDGAVVNHFLTDTDAFFIKTDAPNGFKLFNRSPIKTAMEGDFDTGNMRFKARERYSFGVSDWRCVFGTPGA
;
A
#
# COMPACT_ATOMS: atom_id res chain seq x y z
N MET A 1 31.84 -10.78 44.82
CA MET A 1 31.84 -10.62 43.34
C MET A 1 30.63 -9.77 43.00
N ALA A 2 30.82 -8.55 42.59
CA ALA A 2 29.72 -7.71 42.15
C ALA A 2 29.32 -8.19 40.74
N ILE A 3 28.07 -8.56 40.55
CA ILE A 3 27.50 -8.85 39.26
C ILE A 3 27.51 -7.55 38.46
N SER A 4 28.28 -7.45 37.43
CA SER A 4 28.40 -6.20 36.64
C SER A 4 27.14 -5.95 35.83
N ARG A 5 26.66 -4.70 35.78
CA ARG A 5 25.51 -4.24 34.97
C ARG A 5 25.58 -4.67 33.51
N ALA A 6 26.79 -4.80 32.93
CA ALA A 6 27.00 -5.27 31.57
C ALA A 6 26.50 -6.71 31.33
N GLN A 7 26.44 -7.55 32.35
CA GLN A 7 25.92 -8.92 32.24
C GLN A 7 24.39 -8.94 32.27
N LEU A 8 23.76 -8.08 33.10
CA LEU A 8 22.30 -7.95 33.15
C LEU A 8 21.73 -7.36 31.81
N ALA A 9 22.42 -6.38 31.22
CA ALA A 9 21.99 -5.82 29.96
C ALA A 9 21.97 -6.86 28.82
N LYS A 10 22.95 -7.76 28.79
CA LYS A 10 23.05 -8.83 27.77
C LYS A 10 21.98 -9.92 27.93
N GLU A 11 21.49 -10.15 29.14
CA GLU A 11 20.41 -11.12 29.38
C GLU A 11 19.02 -10.54 29.10
N LEU A 12 18.84 -9.24 29.28
CA LEU A 12 17.59 -8.54 29.04
C LEU A 12 17.30 -8.23 27.56
N GLU A 13 18.34 -7.95 26.78
CA GLU A 13 18.19 -7.63 25.37
C GLU A 13 17.46 -8.71 24.56
N PRO A 14 17.76 -10.02 24.67
CA PRO A 14 17.02 -11.05 23.96
C PRO A 14 15.54 -11.12 24.36
N GLY A 15 15.24 -10.90 25.64
CA GLY A 15 13.87 -10.89 26.15
C GLY A 15 13.04 -9.71 25.58
N LEU A 16 13.63 -8.51 25.55
CA LEU A 16 12.97 -7.33 24.99
C LEU A 16 12.84 -7.44 23.47
N ASN A 17 13.83 -7.99 22.78
CA ASN A 17 13.76 -8.22 21.33
C ASN A 17 12.66 -9.23 20.98
N ALA A 18 12.54 -10.33 21.71
CA ALA A 18 11.47 -11.31 21.54
C ALA A 18 10.09 -10.70 21.81
N LEU A 19 9.96 -9.90 22.87
CA LEU A 19 8.72 -9.21 23.21
C LEU A 19 8.34 -8.17 22.13
N PHE A 20 9.34 -7.45 21.61
CA PHE A 20 9.15 -6.50 20.52
C PHE A 20 8.60 -7.20 19.28
N GLY A 21 9.23 -8.31 18.84
CA GLY A 21 8.77 -9.08 17.67
C GLY A 21 7.34 -9.59 17.84
N LEU A 22 7.03 -10.21 18.98
CA LEU A 22 5.68 -10.70 19.28
C LEU A 22 4.61 -9.60 19.24
N GLU A 23 4.91 -8.40 19.74
CA GLU A 23 3.96 -7.30 19.75
C GLU A 23 3.88 -6.60 18.38
N TYR A 24 5.00 -6.55 17.62
CA TYR A 24 5.02 -5.98 16.27
C TYR A 24 4.16 -6.80 15.29
N ASP A 25 4.24 -8.12 15.37
CA ASP A 25 3.49 -9.04 14.50
C ASP A 25 2.05 -9.30 15.00
N ARG A 26 1.70 -8.80 16.18
CA ARG A 26 0.38 -9.01 16.78
C ARG A 26 -0.75 -8.34 16.01
N TYR A 27 -0.47 -7.20 15.40
CA TYR A 27 -1.46 -6.42 14.66
C TYR A 27 -1.45 -6.84 13.20
N GLU A 28 -2.65 -7.03 12.65
CA GLU A 28 -2.82 -7.33 11.24
C GLU A 28 -2.19 -6.24 10.37
N GLN A 29 -1.42 -6.67 9.39
CA GLN A 29 -0.71 -5.75 8.50
C GLN A 29 -1.59 -5.48 7.27
N GLU A 30 -2.53 -4.54 7.38
CA GLU A 30 -3.49 -4.19 6.33
C GLU A 30 -2.81 -3.80 5.01
N HIS A 31 -1.59 -3.24 5.07
CA HIS A 31 -0.84 -2.88 3.86
C HIS A 31 -0.43 -4.10 3.02
N SER A 32 -0.25 -5.28 3.62
CA SER A 32 0.14 -6.50 2.89
C SER A 32 -0.95 -6.99 1.93
N GLU A 33 -2.22 -6.63 2.19
CA GLU A 33 -3.36 -6.93 1.34
C GLU A 33 -3.39 -6.06 0.06
N ILE A 34 -2.66 -4.93 0.07
CA ILE A 34 -2.67 -3.93 -0.99
C ILE A 34 -1.34 -3.93 -1.75
N PHE A 35 -0.22 -3.92 -1.02
CA PHE A 35 1.13 -3.75 -1.57
C PHE A 35 1.83 -5.10 -1.75
N GLU A 36 2.56 -5.24 -2.85
CA GLU A 36 3.51 -6.31 -3.07
C GLU A 36 4.85 -5.96 -2.43
N GLU A 37 5.38 -6.88 -1.62
CA GLU A 37 6.61 -6.65 -0.88
C GLU A 37 7.82 -7.15 -1.67
N GLU A 38 8.76 -6.25 -1.92
CA GLU A 38 10.04 -6.53 -2.57
C GLU A 38 11.21 -6.08 -1.68
N THR A 39 12.37 -6.68 -1.88
CA THR A 39 13.61 -6.30 -1.18
C THR A 39 14.47 -5.40 -2.07
N SER A 40 15.15 -4.43 -1.44
CA SER A 40 16.06 -3.52 -2.14
C SER A 40 17.43 -3.50 -1.49
N ASP A 41 18.48 -3.43 -2.31
CA ASP A 41 19.87 -3.24 -1.86
C ASP A 41 20.43 -1.85 -2.13
N ARG A 42 19.64 -1.00 -2.80
CA ARG A 42 20.04 0.34 -3.25
C ARG A 42 19.56 1.43 -2.30
N ALA A 43 19.97 2.65 -2.56
CA ALA A 43 19.50 3.84 -1.83
C ALA A 43 18.10 4.27 -2.25
N PHE A 44 17.73 4.00 -3.48
CA PHE A 44 16.43 4.21 -4.11
C PHE A 44 16.24 3.16 -5.20
N GLU A 45 14.99 2.88 -5.56
CA GLU A 45 14.63 2.05 -6.72
C GLU A 45 13.95 2.92 -7.77
N GLU A 46 14.16 2.57 -9.04
CA GLU A 46 13.51 3.21 -10.18
C GLU A 46 12.94 2.14 -11.08
N GLU A 47 11.66 2.29 -11.40
CA GLU A 47 10.96 1.44 -12.35
C GLU A 47 10.54 2.28 -13.55
N VAL A 48 11.02 1.85 -14.72
CA VAL A 48 10.77 2.52 -15.99
C VAL A 48 9.62 1.83 -16.70
N MET A 49 8.60 2.59 -17.09
CA MET A 49 7.52 2.10 -17.91
C MET A 49 7.93 2.14 -19.40
N LEU A 50 7.69 1.03 -20.09
CA LEU A 50 7.95 0.89 -21.53
C LEU A 50 6.63 0.95 -22.30
N SER A 51 6.64 1.67 -23.42
CA SER A 51 5.43 1.86 -24.25
C SER A 51 4.93 0.60 -24.97
N GLY A 52 5.74 -0.45 -25.03
CA GLY A 52 5.43 -1.60 -25.88
C GLY A 52 5.42 -1.27 -27.38
N PHE A 53 4.77 -2.14 -28.16
CA PHE A 53 4.61 -1.99 -29.62
C PHE A 53 3.15 -1.69 -29.96
N GLY A 54 2.94 -1.09 -31.15
CA GLY A 54 1.59 -0.89 -31.72
C GLY A 54 1.00 -2.18 -32.29
N THR A 55 -0.14 -2.05 -32.99
CA THR A 55 -0.76 -3.18 -33.70
C THR A 55 0.11 -3.67 -34.85
N ALA A 56 0.33 -4.98 -34.92
CA ALA A 56 1.07 -5.58 -36.02
C ALA A 56 0.26 -5.45 -37.34
N PRO A 57 0.83 -4.85 -38.41
CA PRO A 57 0.16 -4.75 -39.72
C PRO A 57 0.13 -6.12 -40.40
N VAL A 58 -0.86 -6.29 -41.28
CA VAL A 58 -0.93 -7.47 -42.15
C VAL A 58 0.21 -7.42 -43.19
N LYS A 59 1.02 -8.47 -43.21
CA LYS A 59 2.10 -8.63 -44.19
C LYS A 59 1.53 -9.26 -45.49
N SER A 60 1.74 -8.62 -46.63
CA SER A 60 1.46 -9.22 -47.94
C SER A 60 2.50 -10.27 -48.33
N GLU A 61 2.13 -11.20 -49.16
CA GLU A 61 3.05 -12.21 -49.73
C GLU A 61 4.20 -11.53 -50.48
N GLY A 62 5.47 -11.88 -50.11
CA GLY A 62 6.66 -11.25 -50.69
C GLY A 62 6.98 -9.83 -50.15
N GLY A 63 6.12 -9.23 -49.32
CA GLY A 63 6.37 -7.92 -48.69
C GLY A 63 7.40 -7.96 -47.57
N ALA A 64 8.01 -6.80 -47.26
CA ALA A 64 8.90 -6.64 -46.12
C ALA A 64 8.13 -6.69 -44.78
N ILE A 65 8.81 -7.06 -43.71
CA ILE A 65 8.30 -6.96 -42.33
C ILE A 65 8.38 -5.50 -41.89
N SER A 66 7.35 -4.99 -41.22
CA SER A 66 7.39 -3.69 -40.54
C SER A 66 8.17 -3.78 -39.25
N PHE A 67 8.97 -2.74 -38.98
CA PHE A 67 9.64 -2.54 -37.68
C PHE A 67 8.87 -1.49 -36.90
N ASP A 68 8.77 -1.66 -35.58
CA ASP A 68 8.19 -0.69 -34.66
C ASP A 68 9.16 -0.50 -33.48
N ASP A 69 9.20 0.70 -32.90
CA ASP A 69 10.12 1.06 -31.83
C ASP A 69 9.37 1.22 -30.50
N ALA A 70 9.88 0.59 -29.44
CA ALA A 70 9.45 0.82 -28.07
C ALA A 70 10.18 2.04 -27.49
N GLN A 71 9.47 2.81 -26.65
CA GLN A 71 10.01 3.99 -25.99
C GLN A 71 9.84 3.86 -24.48
N GLU A 72 10.78 4.44 -23.73
CA GLU A 72 10.60 4.71 -22.31
C GLU A 72 9.61 5.87 -22.15
N THR A 73 8.60 5.72 -21.27
CA THR A 73 7.56 6.74 -21.10
C THR A 73 7.79 7.53 -19.82
N PHE A 74 7.63 6.91 -18.67
CA PHE A 74 7.86 7.57 -17.38
C PHE A 74 8.55 6.63 -16.39
N THR A 75 9.13 7.23 -15.36
CA THR A 75 9.89 6.51 -14.32
C THR A 75 9.30 6.77 -12.95
N ALA A 76 8.88 5.71 -12.27
CA ALA A 76 8.50 5.77 -10.87
C ALA A 76 9.74 5.60 -9.99
N ARG A 77 9.97 6.55 -9.08
CA ARG A 77 11.11 6.55 -8.17
C ARG A 77 10.69 6.34 -6.73
N TYR A 78 11.28 5.34 -6.09
CA TYR A 78 11.06 4.97 -4.69
C TYR A 78 12.26 5.38 -3.85
N THR A 79 12.11 6.44 -3.04
CA THR A 79 13.16 6.89 -2.14
C THR A 79 12.95 6.28 -0.76
N HIS A 80 13.91 5.48 -0.28
CA HIS A 80 13.80 4.80 1.00
C HIS A 80 13.95 5.77 2.17
N GLU A 81 12.95 5.77 3.05
CA GLU A 81 12.94 6.51 4.28
C GLU A 81 13.38 5.66 5.47
N THR A 82 14.08 6.27 6.41
CA THR A 82 14.46 5.60 7.66
C THR A 82 13.49 6.00 8.75
N ILE A 83 12.77 5.02 9.29
CA ILE A 83 11.88 5.19 10.42
C ILE A 83 12.59 4.62 11.64
N ALA A 84 12.72 5.43 12.68
CA ALA A 84 13.37 5.03 13.92
C ALA A 84 12.72 5.72 15.11
N LEU A 85 12.59 4.98 16.20
CA LEU A 85 12.11 5.49 17.48
C LEU A 85 12.87 4.78 18.60
N ALA A 86 13.12 5.48 19.70
CA ALA A 86 13.82 4.97 20.84
C ALA A 86 13.19 5.47 22.15
N PHE A 87 13.42 4.72 23.23
CA PHE A 87 13.15 5.19 24.60
C PHE A 87 14.37 4.96 25.48
N SER A 88 14.45 5.70 26.57
CA SER A 88 15.49 5.53 27.58
C SER A 88 14.86 5.26 28.96
N ILE A 89 15.54 4.47 29.77
CA ILE A 89 15.20 4.20 31.18
C ILE A 89 16.37 4.73 32.02
N THR A 90 16.06 5.50 33.03
CA THR A 90 17.06 6.08 33.93
C THR A 90 17.72 5.03 34.82
N GLU A 91 18.93 5.33 35.26
CA GLU A 91 19.70 4.48 36.14
C GLU A 91 18.96 4.23 37.46
N GLU A 92 18.34 5.26 38.03
CA GLU A 92 17.57 5.17 39.27
C GLU A 92 16.36 4.22 39.15
N ALA A 93 15.66 4.28 38.00
CA ALA A 93 14.54 3.39 37.75
C ALA A 93 14.97 1.91 37.64
N ILE A 94 16.21 1.67 37.21
CA ILE A 94 16.80 0.33 37.15
C ILE A 94 17.17 -0.13 38.56
N GLU A 95 17.73 0.74 39.42
CA GLU A 95 18.11 0.45 40.81
C GLU A 95 16.90 0.14 41.67
N ASP A 96 15.78 0.87 41.46
CA ASP A 96 14.52 0.69 42.20
C ASP A 96 13.71 -0.54 41.74
N ASN A 97 14.26 -1.39 40.88
CA ASN A 97 13.64 -2.62 40.37
C ASN A 97 12.28 -2.41 39.66
N LEU A 98 12.03 -1.20 39.16
CA LEU A 98 10.86 -0.87 38.33
C LEU A 98 11.05 -1.28 36.86
N TYR A 99 12.24 -1.76 36.53
CA TYR A 99 12.73 -2.02 35.19
C TYR A 99 11.87 -3.02 34.39
N ASP A 100 11.57 -4.19 34.94
CA ASP A 100 10.88 -5.26 34.21
C ASP A 100 9.48 -4.84 33.72
N ARG A 101 8.74 -4.14 34.58
CA ARG A 101 7.38 -3.69 34.24
C ARG A 101 7.38 -2.50 33.26
N LEU A 102 8.32 -1.55 33.45
CA LEU A 102 8.42 -0.36 32.61
C LEU A 102 9.02 -0.70 31.25
N ALA A 103 10.14 -1.43 31.20
CA ALA A 103 10.78 -1.83 29.95
C ALA A 103 9.83 -2.62 29.06
N SER A 104 9.12 -3.61 29.60
CA SER A 104 8.16 -4.40 28.86
C SER A 104 7.01 -3.56 28.28
N ARG A 105 6.50 -2.59 29.05
CA ARG A 105 5.42 -1.69 28.60
C ARG A 105 5.90 -0.75 27.50
N TYR A 106 7.07 -0.15 27.65
CA TYR A 106 7.62 0.76 26.65
C TYR A 106 8.06 0.03 25.37
N THR A 107 8.59 -1.20 25.49
CA THR A 107 8.92 -2.02 24.31
C THR A 107 7.67 -2.36 23.50
N ARG A 108 6.57 -2.73 24.16
CA ARG A 108 5.28 -2.94 23.45
C ARG A 108 4.76 -1.66 22.81
N ALA A 109 4.85 -0.52 23.52
CA ALA A 109 4.44 0.77 22.98
C ALA A 109 5.29 1.17 21.77
N LEU A 110 6.60 0.91 21.80
CA LEU A 110 7.52 1.16 20.70
C LEU A 110 7.16 0.28 19.48
N ALA A 111 6.97 -1.03 19.69
CA ALA A 111 6.59 -1.96 18.62
C ALA A 111 5.28 -1.54 17.94
N ARG A 112 4.27 -1.21 18.75
CA ARG A 112 2.99 -0.71 18.26
C ARG A 112 3.13 0.59 17.45
N SER A 113 3.94 1.54 17.94
CA SER A 113 4.18 2.81 17.25
C SER A 113 4.86 2.61 15.90
N MET A 114 5.85 1.72 15.82
CA MET A 114 6.54 1.40 14.56
C MET A 114 5.59 0.74 13.55
N SER A 115 4.83 -0.28 13.97
CA SER A 115 3.82 -0.92 13.11
C SER A 115 2.77 0.06 12.62
N GLN A 116 2.21 0.89 13.50
CA GLN A 116 1.22 1.90 13.14
C GLN A 116 1.76 2.94 12.15
N THR A 117 3.01 3.39 12.32
CA THR A 117 3.64 4.33 11.39
C THR A 117 3.76 3.72 9.98
N LYS A 118 4.08 2.43 9.89
CA LYS A 118 4.15 1.72 8.61
C LYS A 118 2.79 1.67 7.91
N GLN A 119 1.72 1.37 8.66
CA GLN A 119 0.36 1.37 8.14
C GLN A 119 -0.09 2.76 7.66
N ILE A 120 0.17 3.81 8.46
CA ILE A 120 -0.16 5.20 8.09
C ILE A 120 0.58 5.61 6.81
N LYS A 121 1.86 5.24 6.67
CA LYS A 121 2.63 5.55 5.45
C LYS A 121 2.10 4.80 4.22
N ALA A 122 1.69 3.55 4.38
CA ALA A 122 1.05 2.80 3.31
C ALA A 122 -0.28 3.44 2.89
N ALA A 123 -1.14 3.76 3.86
CA ALA A 123 -2.43 4.39 3.60
C ALA A 123 -2.29 5.82 3.02
N SER A 124 -1.19 6.52 3.31
CA SER A 124 -0.97 7.89 2.81
C SER A 124 -0.97 7.98 1.28
N ILE A 125 -0.60 6.92 0.58
CA ILE A 125 -0.65 6.86 -0.89
C ILE A 125 -2.09 6.93 -1.39
N LEU A 126 -3.01 6.21 -0.75
CA LEU A 126 -4.43 6.24 -1.07
C LEU A 126 -5.12 7.51 -0.56
N ASN A 127 -4.74 8.01 0.62
CA ASN A 127 -5.26 9.26 1.17
C ASN A 127 -4.93 10.47 0.29
N ASN A 128 -3.80 10.43 -0.42
CA ASN A 128 -3.37 11.48 -1.35
C ASN A 128 -3.66 11.12 -2.82
N ALA A 129 -4.45 10.07 -3.08
CA ALA A 129 -4.64 9.54 -4.43
C ALA A 129 -5.22 10.56 -5.42
N PHE A 130 -6.00 11.53 -4.95
CA PHE A 130 -6.63 12.58 -5.77
C PHE A 130 -5.87 13.92 -5.74
N ASP A 131 -4.80 14.02 -4.94
CA ASP A 131 -4.05 15.25 -4.77
C ASP A 131 -2.89 15.35 -5.77
N THR A 132 -2.92 16.37 -6.61
CA THR A 132 -1.91 16.65 -7.63
C THR A 132 -0.54 17.08 -7.05
N THR A 133 -0.47 17.39 -5.75
CA THR A 133 0.81 17.69 -5.08
C THR A 133 1.63 16.43 -4.77
N PHE A 134 1.01 15.25 -4.88
CA PHE A 134 1.66 13.94 -4.71
C PHE A 134 1.62 13.15 -6.03
N PRO A 135 2.36 13.59 -7.06
CA PRO A 135 2.31 12.95 -8.36
C PRO A 135 2.95 11.56 -8.33
N VAL A 136 2.42 10.66 -9.15
CA VAL A 136 3.05 9.38 -9.48
C VAL A 136 4.06 9.54 -10.62
N GLY A 137 4.64 8.45 -11.10
CA GLY A 137 5.72 8.48 -12.09
C GLY A 137 5.43 9.25 -13.39
N ASP A 138 4.18 9.37 -13.80
CA ASP A 138 3.72 10.12 -14.99
C ASP A 138 3.47 11.61 -14.74
N GLY A 139 3.64 12.08 -13.50
CA GLY A 139 3.44 13.47 -13.11
C GLY A 139 1.99 13.85 -12.79
N ALA A 140 1.04 12.92 -12.89
CA ALA A 140 -0.35 13.11 -12.47
C ALA A 140 -0.59 12.58 -11.05
N ALA A 141 -1.73 12.92 -10.42
CA ALA A 141 -2.17 12.26 -9.19
C ALA A 141 -2.43 10.77 -9.45
N LEU A 142 -2.36 9.92 -8.42
CA LEU A 142 -2.58 8.47 -8.55
C LEU A 142 -3.92 8.13 -9.18
N CYS A 143 -4.99 8.83 -8.80
CA CYS A 143 -6.30 8.77 -9.44
C CYS A 143 -6.56 10.10 -10.14
N SER A 144 -6.52 10.09 -11.46
CA SER A 144 -6.62 11.30 -12.29
C SER A 144 -7.56 11.09 -13.49
N ALA A 145 -8.16 12.19 -13.94
CA ALA A 145 -8.93 12.21 -15.18
C ALA A 145 -8.06 12.27 -16.45
N ALA A 146 -6.76 12.52 -16.29
CA ALA A 146 -5.86 12.81 -17.41
C ALA A 146 -4.43 12.29 -17.14
N HIS A 147 -4.26 10.97 -17.14
CA HIS A 147 -2.93 10.36 -17.18
C HIS A 147 -2.37 10.47 -18.60
N PRO A 148 -1.21 11.11 -18.79
CA PRO A 148 -0.63 11.26 -20.12
C PRO A 148 -0.17 9.91 -20.67
N SER A 149 -0.54 9.58 -21.88
CA SER A 149 -0.02 8.45 -22.64
C SER A 149 0.22 8.82 -24.11
N LEU A 150 0.97 7.99 -24.82
CA LEU A 150 1.28 8.23 -26.24
C LEU A 150 0.01 8.23 -27.13
N SER A 151 -1.02 7.50 -26.71
CA SER A 151 -2.32 7.44 -27.42
C SER A 151 -3.31 8.54 -27.01
N GLY A 152 -2.96 9.39 -26.06
CA GLY A 152 -3.81 10.43 -25.50
C GLY A 152 -4.05 10.23 -23.99
N ASN A 153 -4.76 11.15 -23.37
CA ASN A 153 -5.01 11.08 -21.94
C ASN A 153 -5.97 9.93 -21.59
N GLN A 154 -5.62 9.19 -20.54
CA GLN A 154 -6.43 8.13 -19.97
C GLN A 154 -6.88 8.52 -18.56
N ARG A 155 -7.92 7.86 -18.03
CA ARG A 155 -8.44 8.12 -16.69
C ARG A 155 -8.60 6.85 -15.89
N ASN A 156 -8.42 6.94 -14.57
CA ASN A 156 -8.68 5.88 -13.62
C ASN A 156 -9.58 6.36 -12.45
N LEU A 157 -10.45 7.31 -12.76
CA LEU A 157 -11.49 7.77 -11.84
C LEU A 157 -12.83 7.93 -12.58
N LEU A 158 -13.93 7.89 -11.83
CA LEU A 158 -15.26 8.13 -12.39
C LEU A 158 -15.36 9.54 -12.98
N SER A 159 -16.12 9.70 -14.07
CA SER A 159 -16.35 11.00 -14.70
C SER A 159 -17.13 11.96 -13.79
N THR A 160 -17.96 11.42 -12.92
CA THR A 160 -18.68 12.13 -11.86
C THR A 160 -18.44 11.35 -10.58
N ALA A 161 -18.01 12.04 -9.54
CA ALA A 161 -17.83 11.44 -8.22
C ALA A 161 -19.15 10.82 -7.75
N ALA A 162 -19.07 9.65 -7.13
CA ALA A 162 -20.23 8.91 -6.68
C ALA A 162 -19.92 8.09 -5.44
N ASP A 163 -20.89 7.96 -4.54
CA ASP A 163 -20.82 7.10 -3.37
C ASP A 163 -20.81 5.61 -3.75
N LEU A 164 -20.39 4.79 -2.79
CA LEU A 164 -20.36 3.34 -2.96
C LEU A 164 -21.77 2.78 -3.10
N ASN A 165 -22.09 2.35 -4.30
CA ASN A 165 -23.31 1.62 -4.63
C ASN A 165 -23.05 0.64 -5.78
N GLU A 166 -24.03 -0.20 -6.10
CA GLU A 166 -23.90 -1.21 -7.16
C GLU A 166 -23.59 -0.55 -8.52
N THR A 167 -24.31 0.53 -8.86
CA THR A 167 -24.15 1.20 -10.16
C THR A 167 -22.77 1.86 -10.30
N SER A 168 -22.25 2.49 -9.24
CA SER A 168 -20.89 3.06 -9.27
C SER A 168 -19.83 2.00 -9.43
N LEU A 169 -19.96 0.85 -8.75
CA LEU A 169 -19.03 -0.27 -8.91
C LEU A 169 -19.11 -0.89 -10.32
N GLU A 170 -20.31 -1.10 -10.85
CA GLU A 170 -20.49 -1.59 -12.23
C GLU A 170 -19.81 -0.66 -13.24
N GLN A 171 -19.98 0.66 -13.10
CA GLN A 171 -19.34 1.63 -13.99
C GLN A 171 -17.81 1.58 -13.87
N MET A 172 -17.28 1.50 -12.64
CA MET A 172 -15.83 1.37 -12.44
C MET A 172 -15.28 0.11 -13.10
N MET A 173 -15.98 -1.03 -13.01
CA MET A 173 -15.57 -2.28 -13.66
C MET A 173 -15.60 -2.18 -15.18
N ILE A 174 -16.58 -1.50 -15.76
CA ILE A 174 -16.66 -1.23 -17.21
C ILE A 174 -15.48 -0.35 -17.64
N ASP A 175 -15.19 0.71 -16.90
CA ASP A 175 -14.08 1.63 -17.19
C ASP A 175 -12.71 0.91 -17.07
N ILE A 176 -12.51 0.07 -16.04
CA ILE A 176 -11.29 -0.76 -15.87
C ILE A 176 -11.10 -1.71 -17.07
N ALA A 177 -12.16 -2.39 -17.51
CA ALA A 177 -12.10 -3.29 -18.67
C ALA A 177 -11.78 -2.53 -19.99
N GLY A 178 -11.97 -1.23 -19.98
CA GLY A 178 -11.64 -0.31 -21.07
C GLY A 178 -10.19 0.16 -21.12
N PHE A 179 -9.36 -0.14 -20.12
CA PHE A 179 -7.98 0.31 -20.03
C PHE A 179 -7.15 -0.09 -21.25
N THR A 180 -6.26 0.84 -21.65
CA THR A 180 -5.33 0.63 -22.76
C THR A 180 -3.89 0.85 -22.29
N ASP A 181 -2.96 0.28 -23.04
CA ASP A 181 -1.53 0.55 -22.86
C ASP A 181 -1.15 1.96 -23.35
N GLU A 182 0.14 2.26 -23.34
CA GLU A 182 0.67 3.55 -23.81
C GLU A 182 0.41 3.82 -25.30
N ARG A 183 0.23 2.78 -26.09
CA ARG A 183 -0.05 2.84 -27.55
C ARG A 183 -1.54 2.75 -27.89
N GLY A 184 -2.43 2.63 -26.90
CA GLY A 184 -3.87 2.53 -27.07
C GLY A 184 -4.39 1.11 -27.32
N LEU A 185 -3.56 0.08 -27.12
CA LEU A 185 -3.99 -1.31 -27.19
C LEU A 185 -4.70 -1.70 -25.88
N LYS A 186 -5.81 -2.42 -25.98
CA LYS A 186 -6.53 -2.91 -24.80
C LYS A 186 -5.72 -3.97 -24.06
N ILE A 187 -5.56 -3.79 -22.75
CA ILE A 187 -4.79 -4.70 -21.89
C ILE A 187 -5.64 -5.69 -21.10
N ALA A 188 -6.97 -5.62 -21.22
CA ALA A 188 -7.94 -6.52 -20.59
C ALA A 188 -7.75 -6.68 -19.05
N VAL A 189 -7.42 -5.60 -18.36
CA VAL A 189 -7.28 -5.53 -16.90
C VAL A 189 -8.63 -5.77 -16.22
N ARG A 190 -8.61 -6.37 -15.02
CA ARG A 190 -9.79 -6.67 -14.20
C ARG A 190 -9.65 -6.07 -12.80
N GLY A 191 -10.77 -5.68 -12.22
CA GLY A 191 -10.82 -5.36 -10.80
C GLY A 191 -10.72 -6.62 -9.97
N MET A 192 -9.82 -6.62 -8.97
CA MET A 192 -9.55 -7.78 -8.11
C MET A 192 -10.09 -7.59 -6.71
N LYS A 193 -9.84 -6.45 -6.10
CA LYS A 193 -10.11 -6.18 -4.68
C LYS A 193 -10.66 -4.78 -4.48
N LEU A 194 -11.70 -4.66 -3.66
CA LEU A 194 -12.24 -3.37 -3.24
C LEU A 194 -11.53 -2.91 -1.95
N ILE A 195 -10.99 -1.70 -1.93
CA ILE A 195 -10.35 -1.08 -0.77
C ILE A 195 -11.26 0.04 -0.27
N ILE A 196 -11.67 -0.04 0.99
CA ILE A 196 -12.66 0.86 1.58
C ILE A 196 -12.24 1.34 2.98
N PRO A 197 -12.72 2.52 3.41
CA PRO A 197 -12.67 2.93 4.79
C PRO A 197 -13.67 2.12 5.63
N LYS A 198 -13.49 2.17 6.95
CA LYS A 198 -14.34 1.43 7.91
C LYS A 198 -15.82 1.81 7.86
N GLU A 199 -16.14 3.03 7.45
CA GLU A 199 -17.50 3.56 7.34
C GLU A 199 -18.30 2.84 6.25
N LEU A 200 -17.65 2.40 5.17
CA LEU A 200 -18.28 1.75 4.03
C LEU A 200 -18.38 0.23 4.15
N GLN A 201 -17.84 -0.36 5.22
CA GLN A 201 -17.75 -1.83 5.38
C GLN A 201 -19.09 -2.55 5.20
N PHE A 202 -20.16 -2.06 5.84
CA PHE A 202 -21.48 -2.71 5.77
C PHE A 202 -22.19 -2.50 4.43
N ILE A 203 -21.87 -1.40 3.74
CA ILE A 203 -22.40 -1.12 2.41
C ILE A 203 -21.72 -2.06 1.41
N ALA A 204 -20.39 -2.17 1.47
CA ALA A 204 -19.62 -3.07 0.62
C ALA A 204 -20.09 -4.52 0.75
N GLU A 205 -20.26 -5.02 1.99
CA GLU A 205 -20.75 -6.37 2.22
C GLU A 205 -22.12 -6.63 1.57
N ARG A 206 -23.03 -5.68 1.68
CA ARG A 206 -24.36 -5.78 1.05
C ARG A 206 -24.29 -5.76 -0.47
N VAL A 207 -23.42 -4.91 -1.05
CA VAL A 207 -23.31 -4.79 -2.51
C VAL A 207 -22.59 -5.99 -3.11
N ILE A 208 -21.53 -6.50 -2.48
CA ILE A 208 -20.73 -7.58 -3.04
C ILE A 208 -21.35 -8.95 -2.77
N ASN A 209 -21.86 -9.19 -1.55
CA ASN A 209 -22.22 -10.55 -1.10
C ASN A 209 -23.73 -10.85 -1.07
N SER A 210 -24.61 -9.86 -1.30
CA SER A 210 -26.05 -10.16 -1.37
C SER A 210 -26.40 -11.01 -2.61
N ASN A 211 -27.41 -11.88 -2.49
CA ASN A 211 -27.87 -12.68 -3.63
C ASN A 211 -28.77 -11.87 -4.58
N LEU A 212 -29.50 -10.92 -4.03
CA LEU A 212 -30.42 -10.06 -4.76
C LEU A 212 -29.94 -8.62 -4.68
N ARG A 213 -30.32 -7.84 -5.67
CA ARG A 213 -30.02 -6.43 -5.74
C ARG A 213 -30.59 -5.68 -4.54
N SER A 214 -29.74 -4.91 -3.86
CA SER A 214 -30.14 -4.13 -2.69
C SER A 214 -30.97 -2.92 -3.12
N GLY A 215 -32.14 -2.72 -2.46
CA GLY A 215 -32.95 -1.52 -2.64
C GLY A 215 -33.98 -1.57 -3.79
N THR A 216 -34.18 -2.72 -4.44
CA THR A 216 -35.25 -2.94 -5.42
C THR A 216 -36.39 -3.79 -4.82
N ALA A 217 -37.62 -3.57 -5.27
CA ALA A 217 -38.78 -4.40 -4.91
C ALA A 217 -38.87 -5.67 -5.76
N ASP A 218 -38.14 -5.73 -6.85
CA ASP A 218 -38.08 -6.83 -7.79
C ASP A 218 -37.00 -7.85 -7.37
N ASN A 219 -37.16 -9.11 -7.77
CA ASN A 219 -36.20 -10.17 -7.49
C ASN A 219 -34.99 -10.12 -8.45
N ASP A 220 -34.40 -8.96 -8.64
CA ASP A 220 -33.22 -8.79 -9.50
C ASP A 220 -31.99 -9.46 -8.90
N THR A 221 -31.25 -10.15 -9.73
CA THR A 221 -30.00 -10.81 -9.33
C THR A 221 -28.91 -9.76 -9.15
N ASN A 222 -28.12 -9.89 -8.08
CA ASN A 222 -26.92 -9.10 -7.91
C ASN A 222 -25.84 -9.56 -8.91
N ALA A 223 -25.55 -8.73 -9.92
CA ALA A 223 -24.61 -9.03 -10.98
C ALA A 223 -23.16 -9.11 -10.46
N MET A 224 -22.78 -8.27 -9.51
CA MET A 224 -21.44 -8.27 -8.92
C MET A 224 -21.07 -9.62 -8.32
N LYS A 225 -21.98 -10.20 -7.53
CA LYS A 225 -21.80 -11.52 -6.93
C LYS A 225 -21.88 -12.64 -7.96
N SER A 226 -22.89 -12.63 -8.83
CA SER A 226 -23.14 -13.73 -9.74
C SER A 226 -22.03 -13.90 -10.79
N MET A 227 -21.37 -12.81 -11.17
CA MET A 227 -20.24 -12.79 -12.10
C MET A 227 -18.87 -12.95 -11.40
N GLY A 228 -18.82 -12.86 -10.07
CA GLY A 228 -17.56 -12.92 -9.31
C GLY A 228 -16.59 -11.79 -9.70
N MET A 229 -17.09 -10.56 -9.81
CA MET A 229 -16.35 -9.43 -10.37
C MET A 229 -15.18 -8.96 -9.48
N LEU A 230 -15.23 -9.24 -8.18
CA LEU A 230 -14.18 -8.93 -7.21
C LEU A 230 -13.72 -10.23 -6.52
N PRO A 231 -12.85 -11.03 -7.14
CA PRO A 231 -12.49 -12.35 -6.64
C PRO A 231 -11.80 -12.29 -5.26
N ASP A 232 -11.04 -11.23 -4.97
CA ASP A 232 -10.36 -11.02 -3.68
C ASP A 232 -11.23 -10.27 -2.65
N GLY A 233 -12.50 -9.99 -2.99
CA GLY A 233 -13.46 -9.36 -2.09
C GLY A 233 -13.18 -7.91 -1.75
N ALA A 234 -13.50 -7.52 -0.51
CA ALA A 234 -13.25 -6.18 0.01
C ALA A 234 -12.29 -6.23 1.20
N VAL A 235 -11.37 -5.27 1.27
CA VAL A 235 -10.50 -5.02 2.41
C VAL A 235 -10.82 -3.67 3.03
N VAL A 236 -10.96 -3.67 4.36
CA VAL A 236 -11.16 -2.45 5.14
C VAL A 236 -9.80 -1.92 5.58
N ASN A 237 -9.48 -0.69 5.21
CA ASN A 237 -8.28 -0.03 5.69
C ASN A 237 -8.66 1.04 6.73
N HIS A 238 -8.26 0.83 7.98
CA HIS A 238 -8.59 1.71 9.10
C HIS A 238 -7.81 3.03 9.12
N PHE A 239 -6.80 3.15 8.27
CA PHE A 239 -5.93 4.34 8.18
C PHE A 239 -6.33 5.27 7.03
N LEU A 240 -7.39 4.95 6.29
CA LEU A 240 -7.99 5.88 5.35
C LEU A 240 -8.66 7.01 6.12
N THR A 241 -8.38 8.25 5.70
CA THR A 241 -8.88 9.47 6.35
C THR A 241 -10.19 9.97 5.75
N ASP A 242 -10.40 9.69 4.47
CA ASP A 242 -11.63 9.99 3.77
C ASP A 242 -12.66 8.87 4.06
N THR A 243 -13.87 9.26 4.44
CA THR A 243 -14.94 8.35 4.84
C THR A 243 -15.76 7.82 3.66
N ASP A 244 -15.66 8.47 2.51
CA ASP A 244 -16.50 8.20 1.33
C ASP A 244 -15.68 7.70 0.14
N ALA A 245 -14.36 7.96 0.13
CA ALA A 245 -13.47 7.49 -0.92
C ALA A 245 -13.33 5.96 -0.92
N PHE A 246 -13.39 5.36 -2.09
CA PHE A 246 -13.10 3.94 -2.24
C PHE A 246 -12.35 3.65 -3.54
N PHE A 247 -11.66 2.51 -3.55
CA PHE A 247 -10.74 2.16 -4.62
C PHE A 247 -10.92 0.70 -5.03
N ILE A 248 -10.70 0.40 -6.30
CA ILE A 248 -10.61 -0.96 -6.81
C ILE A 248 -9.17 -1.21 -7.23
N LYS A 249 -8.51 -2.16 -6.56
CA LYS A 249 -7.21 -2.69 -6.99
C LYS A 249 -7.44 -3.61 -8.19
N THR A 250 -6.62 -3.45 -9.22
CA THR A 250 -6.68 -4.26 -10.45
C THR A 250 -5.55 -5.29 -10.49
N ASP A 251 -5.59 -6.16 -11.50
CA ASP A 251 -4.55 -7.14 -11.82
C ASP A 251 -3.45 -6.59 -12.75
N ALA A 252 -3.41 -5.26 -12.95
CA ALA A 252 -2.35 -4.65 -13.73
C ALA A 252 -0.97 -4.91 -13.09
N PRO A 253 0.04 -5.33 -13.86
CA PRO A 253 1.37 -5.59 -13.34
C PRO A 253 2.02 -4.29 -12.86
N ASN A 254 3.03 -4.42 -12.00
CA ASN A 254 3.81 -3.28 -11.47
C ASN A 254 2.94 -2.22 -10.75
N GLY A 255 1.99 -2.67 -9.94
CA GLY A 255 1.08 -1.80 -9.21
C GLY A 255 1.67 -1.21 -7.92
N PHE A 256 0.97 -1.47 -6.81
CA PHE A 256 1.39 -1.05 -5.47
C PHE A 256 2.59 -1.86 -4.99
N LYS A 257 3.70 -1.18 -4.65
CA LYS A 257 4.94 -1.82 -4.19
C LYS A 257 5.41 -1.27 -2.86
N LEU A 258 5.92 -2.18 -2.03
CA LEU A 258 6.67 -1.91 -0.81
C LEU A 258 8.09 -2.43 -0.99
N PHE A 259 9.06 -1.54 -1.08
CA PHE A 259 10.46 -1.92 -1.08
C PHE A 259 11.04 -1.89 0.33
N ASN A 260 11.39 -3.06 0.86
CA ASN A 260 12.09 -3.22 2.13
C ASN A 260 13.60 -3.13 1.92
N ARG A 261 14.21 -2.01 2.37
CA ARG A 261 15.66 -1.82 2.31
C ARG A 261 16.37 -2.42 3.52
N SER A 262 15.78 -2.29 4.70
CA SER A 262 16.27 -2.91 5.94
C SER A 262 15.07 -3.29 6.79
N PRO A 263 14.92 -4.59 7.07
CA PRO A 263 13.88 -5.04 8.00
C PRO A 263 14.09 -4.39 9.36
N ILE A 264 13.08 -4.49 10.20
CA ILE A 264 13.13 -3.91 11.54
C ILE A 264 14.31 -4.49 12.33
N LYS A 265 15.10 -3.60 12.93
CA LYS A 265 16.25 -3.93 13.77
C LYS A 265 16.10 -3.20 15.09
N THR A 266 16.32 -3.92 16.16
CA THR A 266 16.37 -3.40 17.53
C THR A 266 17.82 -3.38 18.01
N ALA A 267 18.15 -2.44 18.89
CA ALA A 267 19.44 -2.42 19.60
C ALA A 267 19.27 -1.76 20.95
N MET A 268 20.03 -2.25 21.92
CA MET A 268 20.09 -1.71 23.28
C MET A 268 21.51 -1.30 23.61
N GLU A 269 21.67 -0.11 24.20
CA GLU A 269 22.96 0.46 24.56
C GLU A 269 22.84 1.30 25.83
N GLY A 270 23.83 1.20 26.70
CA GLY A 270 23.96 2.07 27.87
C GLY A 270 24.67 3.38 27.52
N ASP A 271 24.14 4.48 28.02
CA ASP A 271 24.81 5.79 27.89
C ASP A 271 25.82 5.95 29.05
N PHE A 272 27.07 6.17 28.69
CA PHE A 272 28.15 6.30 29.69
C PHE A 272 28.02 7.56 30.54
N ASP A 273 27.56 8.66 29.94
CA ASP A 273 27.52 9.96 30.63
C ASP A 273 26.35 10.07 31.63
N THR A 274 25.21 9.46 31.28
CA THR A 274 24.00 9.55 32.11
C THR A 274 23.63 8.26 32.83
N GLY A 275 24.33 7.14 32.55
CA GLY A 275 23.99 5.82 33.08
C GLY A 275 22.70 5.21 32.55
N ASN A 276 21.96 5.93 31.70
CA ASN A 276 20.66 5.52 31.19
C ASN A 276 20.78 4.37 30.20
N MET A 277 19.81 3.45 30.22
CA MET A 277 19.67 2.40 29.24
C MET A 277 18.77 2.86 28.09
N ARG A 278 19.26 2.78 26.85
CA ARG A 278 18.54 3.19 25.63
C ARG A 278 18.18 1.97 24.80
N PHE A 279 16.92 1.86 24.39
CA PHE A 279 16.44 0.85 23.46
C PHE A 279 15.85 1.53 22.23
N LYS A 280 16.30 1.13 21.03
CA LYS A 280 15.85 1.68 19.75
C LYS A 280 15.34 0.59 18.82
N ALA A 281 14.34 0.94 18.02
CA ALA A 281 13.93 0.20 16.85
C ALA A 281 14.13 1.05 15.59
N ARG A 282 14.53 0.44 14.50
CA ARG A 282 14.78 1.10 13.21
C ARG A 282 14.41 0.17 12.07
N GLU A 283 13.73 0.70 11.08
CA GLU A 283 13.49 0.05 9.79
C GLU A 283 13.70 1.05 8.64
N ARG A 284 13.85 0.55 7.42
CA ARG A 284 14.01 1.40 6.24
C ARG A 284 13.26 0.79 5.07
N TYR A 285 12.32 1.54 4.50
CA TYR A 285 11.45 1.10 3.41
C TYR A 285 10.94 2.29 2.60
N SER A 286 10.25 1.99 1.50
CA SER A 286 9.47 2.95 0.72
C SER A 286 8.22 2.29 0.18
N PHE A 287 7.11 3.03 0.17
CA PHE A 287 5.87 2.69 -0.51
C PHE A 287 5.73 3.51 -1.77
N GLY A 288 5.08 2.97 -2.78
CA GLY A 288 4.78 3.71 -4.00
C GLY A 288 3.96 2.90 -4.98
N VAL A 289 3.78 3.49 -6.16
CA VAL A 289 3.03 2.91 -7.27
C VAL A 289 3.84 3.12 -8.54
N SER A 290 4.01 2.06 -9.33
CA SER A 290 4.76 2.13 -10.58
C SER A 290 3.84 2.35 -11.78
N ASP A 291 2.66 1.72 -11.81
CA ASP A 291 1.65 1.93 -12.85
C ASP A 291 0.31 2.34 -12.23
N TRP A 292 -0.21 3.50 -12.60
CA TRP A 292 -1.49 4.02 -12.16
C TRP A 292 -2.69 3.13 -12.51
N ARG A 293 -2.55 2.25 -13.53
CA ARG A 293 -3.59 1.29 -13.93
C ARG A 293 -3.88 0.22 -12.88
N CYS A 294 -3.03 0.10 -11.86
CA CYS A 294 -3.24 -0.82 -10.74
C CYS A 294 -4.42 -0.45 -9.85
N VAL A 295 -4.94 0.76 -9.98
CA VAL A 295 -6.03 1.26 -9.14
C VAL A 295 -7.01 2.09 -9.95
N PHE A 296 -8.28 1.99 -9.59
CA PHE A 296 -9.36 2.88 -10.03
C PHE A 296 -10.06 3.41 -8.78
N GLY A 297 -10.25 4.72 -8.68
CA GLY A 297 -10.79 5.33 -7.46
C GLY A 297 -11.90 6.34 -7.70
N THR A 298 -12.59 6.68 -6.62
CA THR A 298 -13.53 7.81 -6.55
C THR A 298 -13.43 8.44 -5.16
N PRO A 299 -13.49 9.78 -5.06
CA PRO A 299 -13.46 10.46 -3.77
C PRO A 299 -14.81 10.43 -3.01
N GLY A 300 -15.84 9.78 -3.58
CA GLY A 300 -17.21 9.90 -3.08
C GLY A 300 -17.90 11.18 -3.55
N ALA A 301 -19.17 11.41 -3.19
CA ALA A 301 -19.98 12.55 -3.60
C ALA A 301 -20.46 13.38 -2.41
#